data_99652caab65a1ba1bf3170181e668aa1
#
_entry.id   99652caab65a1ba1bf3170181e668aa1
#
_cell.length_a   1.000
_cell.length_b   1.000
_cell.length_c   1.000
_cell.angle_alpha   90.00
_cell.angle_beta   90.00
_cell.angle_gamma   90.00
#
_symmetry.space_group_name_H-M   'P 1'
#
loop_
_entity.id
_entity.type
_entity.pdbx_description
1 polymer ?
#
loop_
_entity_poly.entity_id
_entity_poly.type
_entity_poly.pdbx_seq_one_letter_code
_entity_poly.pdbx_strand_id
1 'polypeptide(L)'
;YGYRMTAEDFINKGQLHVTHMPGNAKKADWMAFINDFVISFGRKLIDMVHSYGKKAYVFYDDSWVGVEPYNGRFQEFGFDGLIKCVFSGYEARLCAGVDVPTHELRLHPYLFPVGLGGAPTFMEGGDPALDAKKYWNSVRRALLRAKIDRIGLGGYLHLVEGFPDFCDYIEKVADEFRLIRSFHDAGEPYHIKTRVAVLHYWGSLRSWTLSGHFHETYMHDLIHINEALSGLPVDVKFISFEDVKNGILKDVDVVINAGR
;
A
#
# COMPACT_ATOMS: atom_id res chain seq x y z
N TYR A 1 -9.87 28.37 -9.58
CA TYR A 1 -8.53 28.61 -10.14
C TYR A 1 -8.53 29.62 -11.31
N GLY A 2 -9.68 30.03 -11.81
CA GLY A 2 -9.78 31.10 -12.82
C GLY A 2 -9.47 30.70 -14.27
N TYR A 3 -9.31 29.39 -14.56
CA TYR A 3 -9.08 28.89 -15.91
C TYR A 3 -9.82 27.55 -16.13
N ARG A 4 -9.95 27.15 -17.39
CA ARG A 4 -10.50 25.85 -17.79
C ARG A 4 -9.38 24.88 -18.11
N MET A 5 -9.47 23.66 -17.54
CA MET A 5 -8.62 22.54 -17.93
C MET A 5 -9.09 21.97 -19.27
N THR A 6 -8.16 21.56 -20.11
CA THR A 6 -8.42 20.88 -21.37
C THR A 6 -7.77 19.50 -21.36
N ALA A 7 -8.09 18.64 -22.32
CA ALA A 7 -7.48 17.32 -22.42
C ALA A 7 -5.94 17.40 -22.54
N GLU A 8 -5.43 18.43 -23.22
CA GLU A 8 -3.98 18.63 -23.39
C GLU A 8 -3.25 18.92 -22.07
N ASP A 9 -3.97 19.41 -21.07
CA ASP A 9 -3.39 19.63 -19.74
C ASP A 9 -3.11 18.32 -18.98
N PHE A 10 -3.73 17.21 -19.42
CA PHE A 10 -3.62 15.89 -18.81
C PHE A 10 -2.92 14.87 -19.69
N ILE A 11 -2.99 15.04 -21.01
CA ILE A 11 -2.51 14.06 -21.97
C ILE A 11 -1.21 14.56 -22.60
N ASN A 12 -0.16 13.80 -22.46
CA ASN A 12 1.08 14.10 -23.13
C ASN A 12 1.01 13.60 -24.58
N LYS A 13 0.59 14.49 -25.51
CA LYS A 13 0.64 14.28 -26.99
C LYS A 13 0.14 12.91 -27.46
N GLY A 14 -1.07 12.53 -27.03
CA GLY A 14 -1.74 11.32 -27.55
C GLY A 14 -1.32 10.00 -26.91
N GLN A 15 -0.51 10.02 -25.90
CA GLN A 15 -0.20 8.82 -25.15
C GLN A 15 -1.14 8.69 -23.96
N LEU A 16 -2.19 7.90 -24.14
CA LEU A 16 -3.26 7.70 -23.15
C LEU A 16 -2.78 7.12 -21.80
N HIS A 17 -1.60 6.55 -21.75
CA HIS A 17 -1.04 5.93 -20.55
C HIS A 17 0.21 6.62 -20.05
N VAL A 18 0.57 7.72 -20.59
CA VAL A 18 1.74 8.40 -20.14
C VAL A 18 1.46 9.58 -19.34
N THR A 19 1.98 9.58 -18.53
CA THR A 19 2.04 10.03 -17.31
C THR A 19 3.19 10.96 -16.95
N HIS A 20 4.14 11.18 -17.77
CA HIS A 20 5.09 12.25 -17.62
C HIS A 20 4.44 13.58 -18.01
N MET A 21 3.61 14.08 -17.13
CA MET A 21 3.25 15.48 -17.24
C MET A 21 4.35 16.31 -16.59
N PRO A 22 4.97 17.23 -17.32
CA PRO A 22 5.86 18.20 -16.72
C PRO A 22 5.11 18.92 -15.60
N GLY A 23 5.78 19.17 -14.48
CA GLY A 23 5.21 19.98 -13.42
C GLY A 23 4.84 21.36 -13.97
N ASN A 24 3.59 21.73 -13.81
CA ASN A 24 3.09 23.08 -14.12
C ASN A 24 2.05 23.51 -13.08
N ALA A 25 1.69 24.80 -13.08
CA ALA A 25 0.74 25.35 -12.12
C ALA A 25 -0.63 24.68 -12.20
N LYS A 26 -1.12 24.40 -13.42
CA LYS A 26 -2.42 23.73 -13.62
C LYS A 26 -2.45 22.33 -13.03
N LYS A 27 -1.35 21.60 -13.12
CA LYS A 27 -1.23 20.28 -12.50
C LYS A 27 -1.28 20.37 -10.98
N ALA A 28 -0.58 21.33 -10.38
CA ALA A 28 -0.61 21.54 -8.94
C ALA A 28 -2.03 21.88 -8.46
N ASP A 29 -2.73 22.76 -9.19
CA ASP A 29 -4.12 23.12 -8.92
C ASP A 29 -5.06 21.92 -9.07
N TRP A 30 -4.84 21.08 -10.09
CA TRP A 30 -5.61 19.85 -10.29
C TRP A 30 -5.41 18.88 -9.14
N MET A 31 -4.18 18.69 -8.69
CA MET A 31 -3.88 17.81 -7.55
C MET A 31 -4.55 18.32 -6.27
N ALA A 32 -4.51 19.62 -6.02
CA ALA A 32 -5.20 20.23 -4.88
C ALA A 32 -6.73 20.04 -4.99
N PHE A 33 -7.30 20.29 -6.17
CA PHE A 33 -8.73 20.09 -6.42
C PHE A 33 -9.16 18.63 -6.20
N ILE A 34 -8.40 17.66 -6.73
CA ILE A 34 -8.73 16.24 -6.58
C ILE A 34 -8.69 15.86 -5.10
N ASN A 35 -7.70 16.30 -4.33
CA ASN A 35 -7.66 16.07 -2.90
C ASN A 35 -8.92 16.60 -2.21
N ASP A 36 -9.27 17.85 -2.43
CA ASP A 36 -10.44 18.48 -1.82
C ASP A 36 -11.74 17.79 -2.22
N PHE A 37 -11.88 17.49 -3.51
CA PHE A 37 -13.08 16.86 -4.04
C PHE A 37 -13.26 15.44 -3.50
N VAL A 38 -12.23 14.61 -3.60
CA VAL A 38 -12.32 13.19 -3.21
C VAL A 38 -12.50 13.06 -1.70
N ILE A 39 -11.77 13.84 -0.91
CA ILE A 39 -11.92 13.84 0.55
C ILE A 39 -13.32 14.29 0.95
N SER A 40 -13.79 15.42 0.42
CA SER A 40 -15.11 15.94 0.77
C SER A 40 -16.27 15.02 0.37
N PHE A 41 -16.15 14.39 -0.80
CA PHE A 41 -17.14 13.42 -1.29
C PHE A 41 -17.08 12.11 -0.49
N GLY A 42 -15.87 11.56 -0.31
CA GLY A 42 -15.67 10.34 0.46
C GLY A 42 -16.13 10.48 1.91
N ARG A 43 -15.84 11.61 2.54
CA ARG A 43 -16.29 11.91 3.90
C ARG A 43 -17.81 11.81 4.04
N LYS A 44 -18.58 12.37 3.09
CA LYS A 44 -20.05 12.29 3.11
C LYS A 44 -20.55 10.85 3.08
N LEU A 45 -19.91 9.98 2.28
CA LEU A 45 -20.27 8.57 2.20
C LEU A 45 -19.95 7.84 3.51
N ILE A 46 -18.80 8.12 4.09
CA ILE A 46 -18.36 7.52 5.35
C ILE A 46 -19.26 7.97 6.50
N ASP A 47 -19.57 9.26 6.60
CA ASP A 47 -20.50 9.79 7.60
C ASP A 47 -21.89 9.14 7.46
N MET A 48 -22.36 8.88 6.25
CA MET A 48 -23.59 8.12 6.01
C MET A 48 -23.48 6.69 6.56
N VAL A 49 -22.39 5.98 6.28
CA VAL A 49 -22.15 4.62 6.82
C VAL A 49 -22.15 4.66 8.35
N HIS A 50 -21.47 5.62 8.95
CA HIS A 50 -21.40 5.80 10.40
C HIS A 50 -22.78 6.13 11.01
N SER A 51 -23.63 6.88 10.30
CA SER A 51 -24.99 7.18 10.79
C SER A 51 -25.87 5.94 10.97
N TYR A 52 -25.53 4.83 10.29
CA TYR A 52 -26.16 3.52 10.48
C TYR A 52 -25.44 2.64 11.52
N GLY A 53 -24.49 3.18 12.28
CA GLY A 53 -23.68 2.43 13.25
C GLY A 53 -22.77 1.39 12.60
N LYS A 54 -22.41 1.57 11.32
CA LYS A 54 -21.54 0.67 10.58
C LYS A 54 -20.13 1.26 10.42
N LYS A 55 -19.15 0.39 10.18
CA LYS A 55 -17.77 0.77 9.93
C LYS A 55 -17.50 0.87 8.43
N ALA A 56 -16.70 1.84 8.06
CA ALA A 56 -16.25 2.08 6.68
C ALA A 56 -14.79 1.65 6.52
N TYR A 57 -14.55 0.73 5.61
CA TYR A 57 -13.20 0.27 5.25
C TYR A 57 -12.89 0.65 3.81
N VAL A 58 -11.65 1.04 3.57
CA VAL A 58 -11.19 1.33 2.22
C VAL A 58 -10.30 0.20 1.73
N PHE A 59 -10.55 -0.27 0.51
CA PHE A 59 -9.64 -1.15 -0.20
C PHE A 59 -8.70 -0.29 -1.03
N TYR A 60 -7.40 -0.39 -0.76
CA TYR A 60 -6.41 0.48 -1.33
C TYR A 60 -5.30 -0.32 -2.00
N ASP A 61 -5.49 -0.65 -3.27
CA ASP A 61 -4.53 -1.45 -4.03
C ASP A 61 -3.40 -0.62 -4.59
N ASP A 62 -3.75 0.45 -5.26
CA ASP A 62 -2.81 1.30 -5.95
C ASP A 62 -2.76 2.70 -5.34
N SER A 63 -1.68 3.38 -5.64
CA SER A 63 -1.54 4.78 -5.25
C SER A 63 -2.49 5.65 -6.06
N TRP A 64 -3.55 6.12 -5.44
CA TRP A 64 -4.41 7.13 -6.03
C TRP A 64 -3.72 8.48 -5.98
N VAL A 65 -3.58 9.09 -7.13
CA VAL A 65 -2.88 10.36 -7.24
C VAL A 65 -3.57 11.42 -6.38
N GLY A 66 -2.83 11.93 -5.42
CA GLY A 66 -3.25 13.04 -4.56
C GLY A 66 -4.04 12.68 -3.32
N VAL A 67 -4.42 11.41 -3.13
CA VAL A 67 -5.17 10.95 -1.94
C VAL A 67 -4.60 9.67 -1.34
N GLU A 68 -3.30 9.49 -1.48
CA GLU A 68 -2.60 8.34 -0.93
C GLU A 68 -2.68 8.30 0.60
N PRO A 69 -2.68 7.10 1.20
CA PRO A 69 -2.77 6.91 2.65
C PRO A 69 -1.68 7.64 3.46
N TYR A 70 -0.54 7.92 2.84
CA TYR A 70 0.56 8.70 3.44
C TYR A 70 0.47 10.19 3.17
N ASN A 71 -0.57 10.64 2.49
CA ASN A 71 -0.94 12.03 2.46
C ASN A 71 -1.49 12.38 3.85
N GLY A 72 -0.96 13.41 4.50
CA GLY A 72 -1.41 13.86 5.82
C GLY A 72 -2.90 14.21 5.92
N ARG A 73 -3.60 14.27 4.79
CA ARG A 73 -5.04 14.49 4.72
C ARG A 73 -5.88 13.20 4.64
N PHE A 74 -5.25 12.03 4.57
CA PHE A 74 -5.99 10.77 4.46
C PHE A 74 -6.92 10.54 5.65
N GLN A 75 -6.51 10.94 6.85
CA GLN A 75 -7.32 10.83 8.07
C GLN A 75 -8.61 11.66 8.01
N GLU A 76 -8.67 12.69 7.16
CA GLU A 76 -9.88 13.50 6.98
C GLU A 76 -11.06 12.70 6.42
N PHE A 77 -10.82 11.56 5.78
CA PHE A 77 -11.88 10.64 5.35
C PHE A 77 -12.64 10.04 6.53
N GLY A 78 -11.95 9.67 7.59
CA GLY A 78 -12.54 9.02 8.76
C GLY A 78 -12.80 7.52 8.56
N PHE A 79 -11.99 6.82 7.74
CA PHE A 79 -12.08 5.37 7.61
C PHE A 79 -11.76 4.65 8.91
N ASP A 80 -12.49 3.57 9.20
CA ASP A 80 -12.23 2.68 10.35
C ASP A 80 -11.13 1.68 10.07
N GLY A 81 -10.74 1.50 8.84
CA GLY A 81 -9.64 0.63 8.49
C GLY A 81 -9.27 0.67 7.01
N LEU A 82 -8.07 0.17 6.77
CA LEU A 82 -7.45 0.04 5.47
C LEU A 82 -7.28 -1.43 5.11
N ILE A 83 -7.65 -1.80 3.90
CA ILE A 83 -7.41 -3.12 3.32
C ILE A 83 -6.41 -2.95 2.18
N LYS A 84 -5.32 -3.70 2.20
CA LYS A 84 -4.26 -3.64 1.19
C LYS A 84 -4.04 -4.99 0.55
N CYS A 85 -3.99 -5.06 -0.78
CA CYS A 85 -3.43 -6.20 -1.50
C CYS A 85 -1.96 -6.37 -1.20
N VAL A 86 -1.52 -7.60 -1.06
CA VAL A 86 -0.16 -7.91 -0.64
C VAL A 86 0.50 -8.86 -1.59
N PHE A 87 1.61 -8.41 -2.15
CA PHE A 87 2.51 -9.19 -3.01
C PHE A 87 3.84 -9.46 -2.32
N SER A 88 4.22 -8.61 -1.36
CA SER A 88 5.51 -8.67 -0.67
C SER A 88 5.42 -8.06 0.73
N GLY A 89 6.52 -8.08 1.46
CA GLY A 89 6.64 -7.38 2.74
C GLY A 89 6.51 -5.86 2.63
N TYR A 90 6.75 -5.32 1.45
CA TYR A 90 6.59 -3.89 1.19
C TYR A 90 5.16 -3.42 1.45
N GLU A 91 4.16 -4.05 0.83
CA GLU A 91 2.76 -3.67 1.00
C GLU A 91 2.27 -3.90 2.43
N ALA A 92 2.79 -4.94 3.11
CA ALA A 92 2.47 -5.17 4.52
C ALA A 92 2.96 -4.01 5.41
N ARG A 93 4.18 -3.53 5.19
CA ARG A 93 4.72 -2.37 5.92
C ARG A 93 4.00 -1.09 5.57
N LEU A 94 3.66 -0.89 4.29
CA LEU A 94 2.85 0.24 3.87
C LEU A 94 1.50 0.25 4.59
N CYS A 95 0.81 -0.88 4.61
CA CYS A 95 -0.47 -0.99 5.29
C CYS A 95 -0.37 -0.63 6.77
N ALA A 96 0.60 -1.22 7.46
CA ALA A 96 0.81 -0.98 8.88
C ALA A 96 1.19 0.48 9.22
N GLY A 97 1.79 1.19 8.27
CA GLY A 97 2.22 2.59 8.46
C GLY A 97 1.11 3.63 8.29
N VAL A 98 -0.08 3.24 7.86
CA VAL A 98 -1.21 4.17 7.70
C VAL A 98 -1.91 4.38 9.04
N ASP A 99 -2.21 5.61 9.37
CA ASP A 99 -2.91 5.96 10.62
C ASP A 99 -4.43 5.73 10.47
N VAL A 100 -4.84 4.49 10.71
CA VAL A 100 -6.23 4.04 10.76
C VAL A 100 -6.40 3.01 11.89
N PRO A 101 -7.62 2.85 12.45
CA PRO A 101 -7.85 1.94 13.57
C PRO A 101 -7.60 0.45 13.27
N THR A 102 -7.79 0.03 12.02
CA THR A 102 -7.69 -1.40 11.63
C THR A 102 -6.92 -1.56 10.33
N HIS A 103 -5.95 -2.46 10.35
CA HIS A 103 -5.13 -2.79 9.18
C HIS A 103 -5.42 -4.23 8.74
N GLU A 104 -5.77 -4.41 7.47
CA GLU A 104 -6.05 -5.71 6.90
C GLU A 104 -5.22 -5.95 5.64
N LEU A 105 -4.62 -7.13 5.53
CA LEU A 105 -3.96 -7.57 4.32
C LEU A 105 -4.85 -8.56 3.55
N ARG A 106 -4.96 -8.36 2.26
CA ARG A 106 -5.53 -9.34 1.34
C ARG A 106 -4.42 -10.09 0.62
N LEU A 107 -4.36 -11.38 0.85
CA LEU A 107 -3.47 -12.31 0.14
C LEU A 107 -4.03 -12.54 -1.27
N HIS A 108 -4.28 -11.45 -1.96
CA HIS A 108 -5.04 -11.38 -3.21
C HIS A 108 -4.36 -12.07 -4.38
N PRO A 109 -3.03 -11.95 -4.55
CA PRO A 109 -2.34 -12.63 -5.65
C PRO A 109 -2.46 -14.14 -5.65
N TYR A 110 -2.74 -14.74 -4.50
CA TYR A 110 -2.84 -16.18 -4.37
C TYR A 110 -4.05 -16.77 -5.12
N LEU A 111 -5.07 -15.95 -5.37
CA LEU A 111 -6.33 -16.38 -5.96
C LEU A 111 -6.59 -15.79 -7.36
N PHE A 112 -5.54 -15.34 -8.04
CA PHE A 112 -5.62 -15.00 -9.45
C PHE A 112 -5.16 -16.18 -10.32
N PRO A 113 -5.72 -16.31 -11.54
CA PRO A 113 -5.32 -17.37 -12.45
C PRO A 113 -3.86 -17.28 -12.93
N VAL A 114 -3.24 -16.12 -12.75
CA VAL A 114 -1.86 -15.85 -13.14
C VAL A 114 -1.08 -15.39 -11.92
N GLY A 115 0.02 -16.06 -11.61
CA GLY A 115 0.93 -15.68 -10.53
C GLY A 115 1.76 -14.44 -10.86
N LEU A 116 2.55 -13.99 -9.89
CA LEU A 116 3.51 -12.92 -10.12
C LEU A 116 4.51 -13.30 -11.22
N GLY A 117 4.72 -12.40 -12.17
CA GLY A 117 5.57 -12.67 -13.33
C GLY A 117 4.87 -13.37 -14.48
N GLY A 118 3.54 -13.50 -14.45
CA GLY A 118 2.75 -14.04 -15.55
C GLY A 118 2.69 -15.57 -15.61
N ALA A 119 3.24 -16.28 -14.63
CA ALA A 119 3.13 -17.74 -14.56
C ALA A 119 1.74 -18.17 -14.08
N PRO A 120 1.18 -19.28 -14.61
CA PRO A 120 -0.08 -19.83 -14.13
C PRO A 120 0.03 -20.23 -12.66
N THR A 121 -0.97 -19.89 -11.85
CA THR A 121 -1.04 -20.27 -10.45
C THR A 121 -2.11 -21.35 -10.24
N PHE A 122 -3.38 -21.07 -10.60
CA PHE A 122 -4.51 -21.99 -10.45
C PHE A 122 -4.94 -22.56 -11.80
N MET A 123 -3.98 -23.13 -12.54
CA MET A 123 -4.19 -23.76 -13.84
C MET A 123 -3.41 -25.07 -13.91
N GLU A 124 -3.69 -25.89 -14.89
CA GLU A 124 -2.93 -27.10 -15.15
C GLU A 124 -1.43 -26.78 -15.30
N GLY A 125 -0.59 -27.49 -14.56
CA GLY A 125 0.85 -27.25 -14.48
C GLY A 125 1.29 -26.14 -13.52
N GLY A 126 0.36 -25.41 -12.88
CA GLY A 126 0.65 -24.47 -11.81
C GLY A 126 0.84 -25.14 -10.44
N ASP A 127 1.53 -24.47 -9.55
CA ASP A 127 1.72 -24.91 -8.15
C ASP A 127 1.34 -23.76 -7.19
N PRO A 128 0.02 -23.60 -6.91
CA PRO A 128 -0.45 -22.54 -6.03
C PRO A 128 0.11 -22.63 -4.59
N ALA A 129 0.36 -23.84 -4.10
CA ALA A 129 0.93 -24.03 -2.76
C ALA A 129 2.37 -23.51 -2.69
N LEU A 130 3.18 -23.75 -3.72
CA LEU A 130 4.54 -23.24 -3.81
C LEU A 130 4.55 -21.72 -3.96
N ASP A 131 3.66 -21.17 -4.79
CA ASP A 131 3.55 -19.72 -4.95
C ASP A 131 3.15 -19.05 -3.65
N ALA A 132 2.16 -19.59 -2.94
CA ALA A 132 1.76 -19.10 -1.62
C ALA A 132 2.92 -19.13 -0.61
N LYS A 133 3.75 -20.18 -0.61
CA LYS A 133 4.95 -20.26 0.24
C LYS A 133 5.94 -19.13 -0.05
N LYS A 134 6.18 -18.85 -1.32
CA LYS A 134 7.10 -17.78 -1.72
C LYS A 134 6.61 -16.41 -1.25
N TYR A 135 5.32 -16.09 -1.48
CA TYR A 135 4.73 -14.83 -1.06
C TYR A 135 4.69 -14.69 0.46
N TRP A 136 4.26 -15.72 1.16
CA TRP A 136 4.16 -15.68 2.61
C TRP A 136 5.50 -15.46 3.29
N ASN A 137 6.58 -16.01 2.76
CA ASN A 137 7.92 -15.81 3.31
C ASN A 137 8.33 -14.32 3.39
N SER A 138 8.00 -13.53 2.37
CA SER A 138 8.27 -12.10 2.35
C SER A 138 7.33 -11.34 3.29
N VAL A 139 6.02 -11.60 3.18
CA VAL A 139 5.00 -10.96 4.01
C VAL A 139 5.24 -11.23 5.50
N ARG A 140 5.50 -12.49 5.86
CA ARG A 140 5.77 -12.89 7.24
C ARG A 140 6.93 -12.11 7.89
N ARG A 141 8.02 -11.92 7.16
CA ARG A 141 9.16 -11.13 7.67
C ARG A 141 8.77 -9.70 8.04
N ALA A 142 7.94 -9.08 7.23
CA ALA A 142 7.44 -7.75 7.53
C ALA A 142 6.51 -7.77 8.75
N LEU A 143 5.62 -8.76 8.85
CA LEU A 143 4.67 -8.89 9.96
C LEU A 143 5.35 -9.06 11.33
N LEU A 144 6.57 -9.55 11.40
CA LEU A 144 7.31 -9.61 12.66
C LEU A 144 7.58 -8.21 13.28
N ARG A 145 7.47 -7.17 12.50
CA ARG A 145 7.71 -5.77 12.94
C ARG A 145 6.52 -4.85 12.67
N ALA A 146 5.70 -5.18 11.70
CA ALA A 146 4.56 -4.39 11.27
C ALA A 146 3.26 -5.00 11.81
N LYS A 147 2.59 -4.30 12.72
CA LYS A 147 1.34 -4.78 13.30
C LYS A 147 0.21 -4.72 12.28
N ILE A 148 -0.37 -5.86 12.01
CA ILE A 148 -1.55 -6.03 11.15
C ILE A 148 -2.65 -6.70 11.97
N ASP A 149 -3.88 -6.22 11.82
CA ASP A 149 -5.00 -6.71 12.62
C ASP A 149 -5.65 -7.94 12.02
N ARG A 150 -5.71 -8.02 10.71
CA ARG A 150 -6.40 -9.10 9.99
C ARG A 150 -5.70 -9.47 8.70
N ILE A 151 -5.82 -10.74 8.32
CA ILE A 151 -5.53 -11.19 6.96
C ILE A 151 -6.75 -11.86 6.37
N GLY A 152 -6.87 -11.82 5.06
CA GLY A 152 -7.93 -12.50 4.33
C GLY A 152 -7.45 -12.92 2.94
N LEU A 153 -8.12 -13.92 2.36
CA LEU A 153 -7.96 -14.23 0.95
C LEU A 153 -8.82 -13.28 0.13
N GLY A 154 -8.26 -12.78 -0.97
CA GLY A 154 -8.97 -12.02 -1.99
C GLY A 154 -8.88 -12.72 -3.34
N GLY A 155 -9.64 -12.26 -4.33
CA GLY A 155 -9.67 -12.83 -5.67
C GLY A 155 -10.78 -13.87 -5.86
N TYR A 156 -10.54 -14.85 -6.70
CA TYR A 156 -11.58 -15.78 -7.17
C TYR A 156 -11.55 -17.08 -6.37
N LEU A 157 -12.30 -17.12 -5.26
CA LEU A 157 -12.29 -18.25 -4.32
C LEU A 157 -12.61 -19.62 -4.96
N HIS A 158 -13.39 -19.64 -6.05
CA HIS A 158 -13.68 -20.88 -6.77
C HIS A 158 -12.43 -21.54 -7.40
N LEU A 159 -11.34 -20.78 -7.58
CA LEU A 159 -10.10 -21.31 -8.14
C LEU A 159 -9.40 -22.32 -7.23
N VAL A 160 -9.71 -22.32 -5.93
CA VAL A 160 -9.07 -23.24 -4.99
C VAL A 160 -9.60 -24.68 -5.11
N GLU A 161 -10.75 -24.86 -5.77
CA GLU A 161 -11.26 -26.19 -6.08
C GLU A 161 -10.24 -26.96 -6.92
N GLY A 162 -9.89 -28.17 -6.49
CA GLY A 162 -8.86 -28.97 -7.14
C GLY A 162 -7.42 -28.75 -6.67
N PHE A 163 -7.20 -27.81 -5.74
CA PHE A 163 -5.88 -27.55 -5.16
C PHE A 163 -5.88 -27.70 -3.62
N PRO A 164 -6.08 -28.91 -3.08
CA PRO A 164 -6.16 -29.14 -1.64
C PRO A 164 -4.87 -28.73 -0.91
N ASP A 165 -3.70 -28.96 -1.49
CA ASP A 165 -2.41 -28.58 -0.91
C ASP A 165 -2.28 -27.06 -0.68
N PHE A 166 -2.90 -26.26 -1.56
CA PHE A 166 -2.99 -24.83 -1.36
C PHE A 166 -3.85 -24.49 -0.13
N CYS A 167 -5.02 -25.12 0.00
CA CYS A 167 -5.91 -24.90 1.14
C CYS A 167 -5.23 -25.28 2.46
N ASP A 168 -4.57 -26.43 2.50
CA ASP A 168 -3.80 -26.91 3.66
C ASP A 168 -2.67 -25.95 4.03
N TYR A 169 -2.03 -25.33 3.03
CA TYR A 169 -0.99 -24.36 3.28
C TYR A 169 -1.57 -23.04 3.81
N ILE A 170 -2.71 -22.58 3.29
CA ILE A 170 -3.36 -21.35 3.76
C ILE A 170 -3.87 -21.52 5.20
N GLU A 171 -4.29 -22.69 5.62
CA GLU A 171 -4.61 -22.97 7.02
C GLU A 171 -3.38 -22.73 7.92
N LYS A 172 -2.22 -23.24 7.52
CA LYS A 172 -0.94 -23.00 8.24
C LYS A 172 -0.57 -21.51 8.27
N VAL A 173 -0.78 -20.79 7.16
CA VAL A 173 -0.59 -19.33 7.11
C VAL A 173 -1.49 -18.61 8.12
N ALA A 174 -2.74 -19.03 8.21
CA ALA A 174 -3.69 -18.44 9.16
C ALA A 174 -3.28 -18.69 10.62
N ASP A 175 -2.80 -19.90 10.93
CA ASP A 175 -2.32 -20.23 12.27
C ASP A 175 -1.03 -19.48 12.63
N GLU A 176 -0.10 -19.40 11.69
CA GLU A 176 1.12 -18.63 11.89
C GLU A 176 0.83 -17.13 12.08
N PHE A 177 -0.14 -16.58 11.30
CA PHE A 177 -0.58 -15.19 11.50
C PHE A 177 -1.19 -14.98 12.90
N ARG A 178 -2.05 -15.88 13.36
CA ARG A 178 -2.62 -15.79 14.71
C ARG A 178 -1.54 -15.78 15.79
N LEU A 179 -0.50 -16.60 15.59
CA LEU A 179 0.65 -16.63 16.50
C LEU A 179 1.42 -15.29 16.49
N ILE A 180 1.76 -14.77 15.30
CA ILE A 180 2.43 -13.47 15.16
C ILE A 180 1.58 -12.37 15.79
N ARG A 181 0.26 -12.37 15.54
CA ARG A 181 -0.66 -11.41 16.12
C ARG A 181 -0.66 -11.47 17.66
N SER A 182 -0.62 -12.67 18.24
CA SER A 182 -0.58 -12.83 19.70
C SER A 182 0.68 -12.23 20.31
N PHE A 183 1.80 -12.24 19.60
CA PHE A 183 3.02 -11.56 20.06
C PHE A 183 2.87 -10.03 20.05
N HIS A 184 2.27 -9.48 19.00
CA HIS A 184 1.98 -8.04 18.94
C HIS A 184 0.96 -7.60 20.00
N ASP A 185 0.03 -8.46 20.37
CA ASP A 185 -0.94 -8.17 21.43
C ASP A 185 -0.29 -8.26 22.82
N ALA A 186 0.79 -9.04 22.98
CA ALA A 186 1.55 -9.18 24.21
C ALA A 186 2.60 -8.08 24.43
N GLY A 187 3.06 -7.42 23.39
CA GLY A 187 4.05 -6.35 23.49
C GLY A 187 4.54 -5.84 22.13
N GLU A 188 5.29 -4.76 22.17
CA GLU A 188 5.88 -4.16 20.98
C GLU A 188 7.12 -4.94 20.50
N PRO A 189 7.33 -5.05 19.18
CA PRO A 189 8.54 -5.65 18.64
C PRO A 189 9.80 -4.90 19.10
N TYR A 190 10.85 -5.64 19.39
CA TYR A 190 12.13 -5.02 19.70
C TYR A 190 12.70 -4.33 18.44
N HIS A 191 13.09 -3.08 18.61
CA HIS A 191 13.83 -2.31 17.61
C HIS A 191 15.15 -1.81 18.24
N ILE A 192 16.19 -1.73 17.43
CA ILE A 192 17.36 -0.92 17.78
C ILE A 192 16.95 0.57 17.76
N LYS A 193 17.71 1.40 18.46
CA LYS A 193 17.34 2.83 18.63
C LYS A 193 17.34 3.66 17.34
N THR A 194 17.86 3.13 16.24
CA THR A 194 17.91 3.82 14.95
C THR A 194 16.52 3.91 14.33
N ARG A 195 16.07 5.12 14.10
CA ARG A 195 14.78 5.43 13.48
C ARG A 195 14.99 5.73 12.00
N VAL A 196 14.40 4.92 11.15
CA VAL A 196 14.51 5.02 9.70
C VAL A 196 13.21 5.54 9.12
N ALA A 197 13.28 6.55 8.25
CA ALA A 197 12.15 6.99 7.46
C ALA A 197 12.39 6.75 5.98
N VAL A 198 11.37 6.26 5.28
CA VAL A 198 11.35 6.11 3.83
C VAL A 198 10.43 7.19 3.26
N LEU A 199 10.98 8.07 2.44
CA LEU A 199 10.20 9.10 1.76
C LEU A 199 9.40 8.46 0.64
N HIS A 200 8.10 8.33 0.86
CA HIS A 200 7.20 7.61 -0.02
C HIS A 200 6.29 8.55 -0.83
N TYR A 201 5.79 9.62 -0.22
CA TYR A 201 4.85 10.53 -0.86
C TYR A 201 5.47 11.88 -1.20
N TRP A 202 5.39 12.27 -2.45
CA TRP A 202 6.07 13.43 -3.02
C TRP A 202 5.13 14.57 -3.39
N GLY A 203 3.83 14.41 -3.20
CA GLY A 203 2.83 15.42 -3.52
C GLY A 203 2.85 15.81 -5.00
N SER A 204 2.81 17.11 -5.27
CA SER A 204 2.84 17.65 -6.63
C SER A 204 4.13 17.35 -7.41
N LEU A 205 5.18 16.95 -6.74
CA LEU A 205 6.43 16.53 -7.39
C LEU A 205 6.36 15.13 -7.97
N ARG A 206 5.29 14.41 -7.71
CA ARG A 206 5.07 13.05 -8.16
C ARG A 206 4.65 12.94 -9.63
N SER A 207 5.38 13.62 -10.53
CA SER A 207 5.13 13.54 -11.96
C SER A 207 5.34 12.15 -12.55
N TRP A 208 6.24 11.41 -11.97
CA TRP A 208 6.65 10.09 -12.41
C TRP A 208 5.63 8.96 -12.08
N THR A 209 4.78 9.09 -11.07
CA THR A 209 3.69 8.13 -10.84
C THR A 209 2.58 8.21 -11.87
N LEU A 210 2.49 9.31 -12.53
CA LEU A 210 1.60 9.47 -13.65
C LEU A 210 2.23 8.97 -14.94
N SER A 211 3.47 8.43 -14.94
CA SER A 211 4.24 8.20 -16.15
C SER A 211 4.20 6.80 -16.73
N GLY A 212 3.40 5.90 -16.28
CA GLY A 212 3.42 4.52 -16.77
C GLY A 212 4.76 3.78 -16.61
N HIS A 213 5.84 4.49 -16.29
CA HIS A 213 7.14 3.93 -15.92
C HIS A 213 7.25 3.59 -14.43
N PHE A 214 6.15 3.58 -13.79
CA PHE A 214 5.96 3.20 -12.42
C PHE A 214 6.64 1.86 -12.05
N HIS A 215 6.65 0.87 -12.95
CA HIS A 215 7.33 -0.40 -12.74
C HIS A 215 8.83 -0.37 -13.04
N GLU A 216 9.29 0.63 -13.78
CA GLU A 216 10.64 0.63 -14.33
C GLU A 216 11.63 1.44 -13.48
N THR A 217 11.15 2.32 -12.62
CA THR A 217 12.03 3.26 -11.96
C THR A 217 12.06 3.09 -10.46
N TYR A 218 11.04 3.52 -9.74
CA TYR A 218 11.21 3.68 -8.30
C TYR A 218 10.48 2.66 -7.43
N MET A 219 9.42 2.04 -7.93
CA MET A 219 8.70 1.03 -7.14
C MET A 219 9.57 -0.20 -6.86
N HIS A 220 10.37 -0.59 -7.83
CA HIS A 220 11.35 -1.66 -7.62
C HIS A 220 12.34 -1.28 -6.52
N ASP A 221 12.87 -0.06 -6.56
CA ASP A 221 13.82 0.41 -5.56
C ASP A 221 13.15 0.44 -4.16
N LEU A 222 11.92 0.94 -4.05
CA LEU A 222 11.17 0.94 -2.80
C LEU A 222 10.87 -0.47 -2.30
N ILE A 223 10.48 -1.39 -3.16
CA ILE A 223 10.24 -2.80 -2.80
C ILE A 223 11.53 -3.41 -2.26
N HIS A 224 12.65 -3.27 -2.98
CA HIS A 224 13.93 -3.83 -2.57
C HIS A 224 14.46 -3.22 -1.27
N ILE A 225 14.35 -1.90 -1.10
CA ILE A 225 14.71 -1.23 0.15
C ILE A 225 13.89 -1.77 1.31
N ASN A 226 12.58 -1.88 1.15
CA ASN A 226 11.72 -2.39 2.22
C ASN A 226 11.94 -3.87 2.52
N GLU A 227 12.20 -4.69 1.52
CA GLU A 227 12.59 -6.08 1.71
C GLU A 227 13.91 -6.20 2.48
N ALA A 228 14.90 -5.38 2.16
CA ALA A 228 16.16 -5.34 2.89
C ALA A 228 15.95 -4.88 4.34
N LEU A 229 15.17 -3.82 4.56
CA LEU A 229 14.85 -3.31 5.90
C LEU A 229 14.03 -4.31 6.72
N SER A 230 13.23 -5.18 6.09
CA SER A 230 12.42 -6.18 6.78
C SER A 230 13.26 -7.22 7.53
N GLY A 231 14.51 -7.43 7.13
CA GLY A 231 15.46 -8.29 7.85
C GLY A 231 16.15 -7.63 9.05
N LEU A 232 16.01 -6.32 9.21
CA LEU A 232 16.69 -5.57 10.25
C LEU A 232 15.73 -5.19 11.38
N PRO A 233 16.19 -5.19 12.64
CA PRO A 233 15.37 -4.79 13.80
C PRO A 233 15.31 -3.25 13.93
N VAL A 234 14.97 -2.54 12.85
CA VAL A 234 14.84 -1.09 12.81
C VAL A 234 13.37 -0.68 12.78
N ASP A 235 13.05 0.42 13.43
CA ASP A 235 11.76 1.09 13.27
C ASP A 235 11.76 1.83 11.92
N VAL A 236 10.78 1.50 11.07
CA VAL A 236 10.66 2.08 9.72
C VAL A 236 9.34 2.83 9.62
N LYS A 237 9.41 4.12 9.34
CA LYS A 237 8.26 4.97 9.05
C LYS A 237 8.22 5.36 7.58
N PHE A 238 7.03 5.42 7.02
CA PHE A 238 6.82 6.04 5.72
C PHE A 238 6.41 7.48 5.93
N ILE A 239 7.08 8.40 5.25
CA ILE A 239 6.85 9.83 5.39
C ILE A 239 6.57 10.49 4.05
N SER A 240 5.84 11.58 4.09
CA SER A 240 5.55 12.45 2.96
C SER A 240 6.42 13.71 2.98
N PHE A 241 6.42 14.46 1.90
CA PHE A 241 7.00 15.81 1.89
C PHE A 241 6.29 16.76 2.88
N GLU A 242 5.02 16.54 3.11
CA GLU A 242 4.29 17.36 4.09
C GLU A 242 4.76 17.08 5.50
N ASP A 243 5.02 15.80 5.84
CA ASP A 243 5.63 15.44 7.12
C ASP A 243 7.01 16.08 7.28
N VAL A 244 7.81 16.13 6.20
CA VAL A 244 9.11 16.81 6.21
C VAL A 244 8.96 18.31 6.50
N LYS A 245 8.00 18.98 5.84
CA LYS A 245 7.72 20.40 6.11
C LYS A 245 7.24 20.63 7.55
N ASN A 246 6.50 19.68 8.10
CA ASN A 246 6.01 19.73 9.47
C ASN A 246 7.06 19.32 10.51
N GLY A 247 8.30 19.04 10.08
CA GLY A 247 9.44 18.87 10.96
C GLY A 247 9.64 17.45 11.50
N ILE A 248 9.08 16.42 10.85
CA ILE A 248 9.25 15.01 11.25
C ILE A 248 10.72 14.58 11.33
N LEU A 249 11.61 15.25 10.58
CA LEU A 249 13.02 14.87 10.50
C LEU A 249 13.79 14.98 11.82
N LYS A 250 13.31 15.77 12.77
CA LYS A 250 13.89 15.83 14.13
C LYS A 250 13.77 14.48 14.89
N ASP A 251 12.81 13.65 14.50
CA ASP A 251 12.51 12.36 15.12
C ASP A 251 13.04 11.18 14.29
N VAL A 252 13.90 11.44 13.31
CA VAL A 252 14.44 10.42 12.38
C VAL A 252 15.96 10.53 12.34
N ASP A 253 16.62 9.38 12.37
CA ASP A 253 18.08 9.30 12.32
C ASP A 253 18.58 9.08 10.88
N VAL A 254 17.80 8.36 10.05
CA VAL A 254 18.13 8.06 8.66
C VAL A 254 16.91 8.29 7.78
N VAL A 255 17.08 9.07 6.72
CA VAL A 255 16.06 9.22 5.67
C VAL A 255 16.53 8.53 4.41
N ILE A 256 15.70 7.64 3.89
CA ILE A 256 15.90 6.97 2.61
C ILE A 256 15.00 7.62 1.58
N ASN A 257 15.60 8.22 0.58
CA ASN A 257 14.92 8.76 -0.57
C ASN A 257 15.17 7.86 -1.77
N ALA A 258 14.21 7.03 -2.12
CA ALA A 258 14.29 6.13 -3.28
C ALA A 258 13.81 6.77 -4.58
N GLY A 259 13.44 8.05 -4.53
CA GLY A 259 13.02 8.78 -5.71
C GLY A 259 14.18 9.43 -6.46
N ARG A 260 13.97 9.75 -7.71
CA ARG A 260 14.88 10.50 -8.58
C ARG A 260 14.39 11.91 -8.82
#